data_d2fb99ad9695f197c2a89ee670f2ef5c
#
_entry.id   d2fb99ad9695f197c2a89ee670f2ef5c
#
_cell.length_a   1.000
_cell.length_b   1.000
_cell.length_c   1.000
_cell.angle_alpha   90.00
_cell.angle_beta   90.00
_cell.angle_gamma   90.00
#
_symmetry.space_group_name_H-M   'P 1'
#
loop_
_entity.id
_entity.type
_entity.pdbx_description
1 polymer ?
#
loop_
_entity_poly.entity_id
_entity_poly.type
_entity_poly.pdbx_seq_one_letter_code
_entity_poly.pdbx_strand_id
1 'polypeptide(L)'
;TTLFTGSGMQPLVPYLLGQLHPEGARLVNSEKCFRAEDIEEVGDNRHTTFFEMLGNWSLGDYFKKEQLEWCFEFLVDEIGLDSARMYVTVFSGDEKNGLPRDTESAEIWQGLFGKKNIKAEIVDVGSEEDGARLGMRGGRIFYYNARKNWWSRAGTPENMPEGEPGGPDSEIFYDFGTPHDAKFGENCHPNCDCGRFLEIGNSVFMQYVKRGGIFEPLPKQNVDFGGGLERIAMAVNGDPDIFNIDVFAQLISLLEEFSGKQYTDSRYTRSFRIVADHVRAATFILADGVRPSNTDRGYVLRRLIRRAAQHAQKLEVEHDQGDESLLNRCAVIVMEKYLSFYPELATEEMHKQITDAIWEEEK
;
A
#
# COMPACT_ATOMS: atom_id res chain seq x y z
N THR A 1 2.85 -3.03 -20.42
CA THR A 1 1.99 -1.96 -19.86
C THR A 1 1.09 -2.57 -18.81
N THR A 2 1.13 -2.02 -17.58
CA THR A 2 0.23 -2.42 -16.52
C THR A 2 -1.21 -1.97 -16.83
N LEU A 3 -2.21 -2.75 -16.43
CA LEU A 3 -3.62 -2.39 -16.63
C LEU A 3 -4.04 -1.22 -15.73
N PHE A 4 -3.46 -1.14 -14.54
CA PHE A 4 -3.71 -0.11 -13.53
C PHE A 4 -2.40 0.44 -12.97
N THR A 5 -2.45 1.62 -12.39
CA THR A 5 -1.32 2.18 -11.64
C THR A 5 -1.31 1.56 -10.24
N GLY A 6 -0.30 0.73 -9.96
CA GLY A 6 -0.12 0.09 -8.65
C GLY A 6 0.83 0.84 -7.71
N SER A 7 1.55 1.84 -8.24
CA SER A 7 2.43 2.73 -7.48
C SER A 7 2.70 4.02 -8.23
N GLY A 8 2.93 5.12 -7.51
CA GLY A 8 3.08 6.46 -8.08
C GLY A 8 4.28 6.65 -8.99
N MET A 9 5.32 5.79 -8.87
CA MET A 9 6.51 5.91 -9.72
C MET A 9 6.32 5.35 -11.14
N GLN A 10 5.30 4.53 -11.39
CA GLN A 10 5.13 3.87 -12.70
C GLN A 10 5.12 4.84 -13.89
N PRO A 11 4.44 6.00 -13.84
CA PRO A 11 4.50 6.99 -14.91
C PRO A 11 5.83 7.76 -14.97
N LEU A 12 6.64 7.72 -13.89
CA LEU A 12 7.87 8.51 -13.77
C LEU A 12 9.13 7.81 -14.30
N VAL A 13 9.05 6.55 -14.72
CA VAL A 13 10.21 5.77 -15.21
C VAL A 13 11.08 6.49 -16.23
N PRO A 14 10.56 7.21 -17.26
CA PRO A 14 11.40 7.93 -18.20
C PRO A 14 12.27 9.01 -17.52
N TYR A 15 11.74 9.65 -16.50
CA TYR A 15 12.42 10.71 -15.74
C TYR A 15 13.48 10.14 -14.79
N LEU A 16 13.21 8.98 -14.18
CA LEU A 16 14.21 8.23 -13.40
C LEU A 16 15.39 7.77 -14.26
N LEU A 17 15.19 7.54 -15.56
CA LEU A 17 16.21 7.21 -16.53
C LEU A 17 16.94 8.43 -17.11
N GLY A 18 16.60 9.66 -16.66
CA GLY A 18 17.34 10.88 -16.97
C GLY A 18 16.64 11.87 -17.88
N GLN A 19 15.39 11.63 -18.32
CA GLN A 19 14.60 12.69 -18.96
C GLN A 19 14.31 13.81 -17.96
N LEU A 20 14.14 15.04 -18.47
CA LEU A 20 13.75 16.17 -17.62
C LEU A 20 12.23 16.16 -17.44
N HIS A 21 11.79 16.22 -16.18
CA HIS A 21 10.38 16.36 -15.87
C HIS A 21 9.95 17.84 -16.00
N PRO A 22 8.80 18.16 -16.61
CA PRO A 22 8.36 19.55 -16.85
C PRO A 22 8.14 20.34 -15.55
N GLU A 23 7.72 19.67 -14.47
CA GLU A 23 7.46 20.30 -13.16
C GLU A 23 8.71 20.40 -12.27
N GLY A 24 9.87 19.93 -12.75
CA GLY A 24 11.14 20.01 -12.00
C GLY A 24 11.63 18.68 -11.46
N ALA A 25 12.60 18.76 -10.52
CA ALA A 25 13.29 17.59 -9.98
C ALA A 25 12.76 17.12 -8.61
N ARG A 26 11.89 17.90 -7.97
CA ARG A 26 11.22 17.58 -6.70
C ARG A 26 9.73 17.51 -6.93
N LEU A 27 9.17 16.34 -6.77
CA LEU A 27 7.75 16.12 -7.00
C LEU A 27 7.09 15.60 -5.73
N VAL A 28 5.83 15.93 -5.53
CA VAL A 28 4.99 15.39 -4.46
C VAL A 28 3.57 15.25 -4.98
N ASN A 29 2.90 14.18 -4.61
CA ASN A 29 1.52 13.93 -5.01
C ASN A 29 0.83 12.97 -4.02
N SER A 30 -0.50 12.90 -4.10
CA SER A 30 -1.31 11.80 -3.61
C SER A 30 -1.97 11.15 -4.81
N GLU A 31 -1.73 9.86 -5.03
CA GLU A 31 -2.20 9.16 -6.22
C GLU A 31 -3.19 8.06 -5.89
N LYS A 32 -4.23 7.96 -6.74
CA LYS A 32 -5.14 6.81 -6.75
C LYS A 32 -4.39 5.59 -7.28
N CYS A 33 -4.23 4.57 -6.45
CA CYS A 33 -3.58 3.31 -6.81
C CYS A 33 -4.55 2.13 -6.72
N PHE A 34 -4.40 1.18 -7.63
CA PHE A 34 -5.18 -0.04 -7.64
C PHE A 34 -4.28 -1.25 -7.92
N ARG A 35 -4.36 -2.27 -7.04
CA ARG A 35 -3.62 -3.54 -7.15
C ARG A 35 -4.58 -4.71 -7.34
N ALA A 36 -4.63 -5.23 -8.55
CA ALA A 36 -5.50 -6.36 -8.89
C ALA A 36 -5.04 -7.68 -8.24
N GLU A 37 -3.76 -7.82 -7.96
CA GLU A 37 -3.15 -8.95 -7.27
C GLU A 37 -3.69 -9.13 -5.85
N ASP A 38 -4.06 -8.03 -5.17
CA ASP A 38 -4.55 -8.06 -3.79
C ASP A 38 -6.03 -8.46 -3.66
N ILE A 39 -6.77 -8.64 -4.77
CA ILE A 39 -8.21 -8.96 -4.72
C ILE A 39 -8.51 -10.18 -3.84
N GLU A 40 -7.70 -11.23 -3.90
CA GLU A 40 -7.93 -12.45 -3.12
C GLU A 40 -7.53 -12.30 -1.65
N GLU A 41 -6.60 -11.40 -1.34
CA GLU A 41 -6.12 -11.13 0.01
C GLU A 41 -7.14 -10.30 0.81
N VAL A 42 -7.95 -9.47 0.13
CA VAL A 42 -9.00 -8.68 0.79
C VAL A 42 -9.95 -9.57 1.58
N GLY A 43 -10.15 -9.17 2.82
CA GLY A 43 -10.96 -9.87 3.83
C GLY A 43 -10.19 -10.09 5.13
N ASP A 44 -8.88 -9.91 5.14
CA ASP A 44 -8.10 -9.67 6.36
C ASP A 44 -8.27 -8.19 6.83
N ASN A 45 -7.50 -7.78 7.84
CA ASN A 45 -7.64 -6.45 8.44
C ASN A 45 -6.73 -5.37 7.82
N ARG A 46 -6.02 -5.63 6.72
CA ARG A 46 -4.97 -4.74 6.20
C ARG A 46 -4.89 -4.63 4.67
N HIS A 47 -5.37 -5.61 3.91
CA HIS A 47 -5.33 -5.56 2.45
C HIS A 47 -6.54 -4.84 1.88
N THR A 48 -6.25 -3.90 0.97
CA THR A 48 -7.24 -3.18 0.16
C THR A 48 -6.78 -3.18 -1.29
N THR A 49 -7.71 -3.25 -2.23
CA THR A 49 -7.37 -3.21 -3.67
C THR A 49 -7.13 -1.80 -4.17
N PHE A 50 -7.97 -0.85 -3.74
CA PHE A 50 -7.81 0.58 -4.00
C PHE A 50 -7.29 1.28 -2.75
N PHE A 51 -6.31 2.16 -2.95
CA PHE A 51 -5.76 2.99 -1.89
C PHE A 51 -5.17 4.28 -2.46
N GLU A 52 -4.99 5.28 -1.60
CA GLU A 52 -4.31 6.51 -1.94
C GLU A 52 -2.86 6.42 -1.48
N MET A 53 -1.92 6.64 -2.41
CA MET A 53 -0.49 6.62 -2.12
C MET A 53 0.03 8.05 -2.03
N LEU A 54 0.48 8.45 -0.85
CA LEU A 54 1.31 9.63 -0.69
C LEU A 54 2.67 9.36 -1.29
N GLY A 55 3.14 10.23 -2.17
CA GLY A 55 4.42 10.05 -2.84
C GLY A 55 5.26 11.32 -2.85
N ASN A 56 6.57 11.17 -2.73
CA ASN A 56 7.52 12.21 -3.08
C ASN A 56 8.69 11.62 -3.87
N TRP A 57 9.17 12.39 -4.84
CA TRP A 57 10.22 11.94 -5.76
C TRP A 57 11.32 12.96 -5.88
N SER A 58 12.55 12.44 -5.91
CA SER A 58 13.75 13.19 -6.29
C SER A 58 14.27 12.67 -7.61
N LEU A 59 14.37 13.53 -8.60
CA LEU A 59 14.96 13.23 -9.91
C LEU A 59 16.40 13.75 -9.97
N GLY A 60 17.24 13.24 -9.03
CA GLY A 60 18.63 13.61 -8.89
C GLY A 60 18.88 14.94 -8.17
N ASP A 61 18.03 15.30 -7.23
CA ASP A 61 18.17 16.52 -6.39
C ASP A 61 18.59 16.16 -4.96
N TYR A 62 17.75 15.48 -4.19
CA TYR A 62 18.07 14.99 -2.84
C TYR A 62 18.14 13.45 -2.86
N PHE A 63 18.69 12.86 -1.78
CA PHE A 63 18.84 11.41 -1.69
C PHE A 63 18.53 10.89 -0.27
N LYS A 64 19.19 9.81 0.16
CA LYS A 64 18.87 9.05 1.38
C LYS A 64 18.72 9.91 2.62
N LYS A 65 19.69 10.79 2.87
CA LYS A 65 19.72 11.57 4.11
C LYS A 65 18.49 12.46 4.25
N GLU A 66 18.25 13.31 3.26
CA GLU A 66 17.11 14.22 3.26
C GLU A 66 15.79 13.46 3.27
N GLN A 67 15.69 12.40 2.45
CA GLN A 67 14.48 11.59 2.36
C GLN A 67 14.11 10.97 3.71
N LEU A 68 15.04 10.29 4.36
CA LEU A 68 14.75 9.60 5.62
C LEU A 68 14.52 10.59 6.77
N GLU A 69 15.25 11.71 6.80
CA GLU A 69 15.00 12.78 7.77
C GLU A 69 13.60 13.39 7.61
N TRP A 70 13.19 13.77 6.41
CA TRP A 70 11.86 14.36 6.15
C TRP A 70 10.74 13.36 6.38
N CYS A 71 10.93 12.10 5.98
CA CYS A 71 9.94 11.06 6.21
C CYS A 71 9.72 10.82 7.72
N PHE A 72 10.80 10.77 8.51
CA PHE A 72 10.72 10.62 9.95
C PHE A 72 10.06 11.84 10.61
N GLU A 73 10.46 13.06 10.22
CA GLU A 73 9.85 14.31 10.69
C GLU A 73 8.34 14.33 10.38
N PHE A 74 7.96 14.03 9.14
CA PHE A 74 6.57 13.97 8.73
C PHE A 74 5.75 12.99 9.58
N LEU A 75 6.22 11.75 9.72
CA LEU A 75 5.47 10.73 10.44
C LEU A 75 5.42 10.97 11.96
N VAL A 76 6.53 11.43 12.55
CA VAL A 76 6.65 11.55 14.01
C VAL A 76 6.28 12.94 14.51
N ASP A 77 6.75 14.00 13.86
CA ASP A 77 6.61 15.36 14.37
C ASP A 77 5.36 16.06 13.82
N GLU A 78 4.99 15.84 12.55
CA GLU A 78 3.82 16.45 11.93
C GLU A 78 2.55 15.59 12.12
N ILE A 79 2.62 14.28 11.83
CA ILE A 79 1.49 13.34 12.00
C ILE A 79 1.31 12.92 13.46
N GLY A 80 2.41 12.85 14.23
CA GLY A 80 2.39 12.50 15.66
C GLY A 80 2.40 11.00 15.95
N LEU A 81 2.92 10.16 15.04
CA LEU A 81 3.08 8.74 15.31
C LEU A 81 4.09 8.49 16.44
N ASP A 82 3.81 7.53 17.29
CA ASP A 82 4.72 7.11 18.34
C ASP A 82 5.96 6.42 17.74
N SER A 83 7.09 7.13 17.76
CA SER A 83 8.36 6.61 17.26
C SER A 83 8.85 5.37 18.02
N ALA A 84 8.38 5.12 19.25
CA ALA A 84 8.69 3.90 19.98
C ALA A 84 8.01 2.65 19.40
N ARG A 85 6.98 2.83 18.55
CA ARG A 85 6.28 1.77 17.82
C ARG A 85 6.77 1.61 16.37
N MET A 86 7.73 2.44 15.93
CA MET A 86 8.27 2.37 14.57
C MET A 86 9.47 1.44 14.52
N TYR A 87 9.54 0.67 13.45
CA TYR A 87 10.62 -0.24 13.09
C TYR A 87 10.95 -0.06 11.61
N VAL A 88 12.19 -0.31 11.21
CA VAL A 88 12.59 -0.10 9.82
C VAL A 88 13.40 -1.28 9.29
N THR A 89 13.29 -1.48 7.98
CA THR A 89 14.10 -2.46 7.27
C THR A 89 14.99 -1.77 6.25
N VAL A 90 16.13 -2.38 5.95
CA VAL A 90 17.12 -1.89 5.00
C VAL A 90 17.78 -3.05 4.26
N PHE A 91 18.32 -2.79 3.08
CA PHE A 91 18.90 -3.80 2.21
C PHE A 91 20.22 -4.42 2.75
N SER A 92 20.26 -5.73 2.87
CA SER A 92 21.43 -6.47 3.37
C SER A 92 22.59 -6.60 2.37
N GLY A 93 22.39 -6.17 1.12
CA GLY A 93 23.31 -6.41 0.02
C GLY A 93 23.00 -7.70 -0.75
N ASP A 94 23.63 -7.83 -1.91
CA ASP A 94 23.60 -9.03 -2.76
C ASP A 94 24.97 -9.21 -3.41
N GLU A 95 25.83 -9.98 -2.75
CA GLU A 95 27.23 -10.22 -3.20
C GLU A 95 27.29 -10.86 -4.58
N LYS A 96 26.34 -11.75 -4.91
CA LYS A 96 26.28 -12.44 -6.20
C LYS A 96 26.10 -11.45 -7.35
N ASN A 97 25.35 -10.38 -7.13
CA ASN A 97 25.10 -9.32 -8.11
C ASN A 97 26.00 -8.10 -7.91
N GLY A 98 26.96 -8.14 -6.99
CA GLY A 98 27.88 -7.04 -6.71
C GLY A 98 27.20 -5.82 -6.07
N LEU A 99 26.06 -6.01 -5.41
CA LEU A 99 25.29 -4.93 -4.78
C LEU A 99 25.64 -4.81 -3.29
N PRO A 100 26.18 -3.67 -2.86
CA PRO A 100 26.60 -3.49 -1.48
C PRO A 100 25.42 -3.40 -0.51
N ARG A 101 25.69 -3.73 0.76
CA ARG A 101 24.78 -3.49 1.89
C ARG A 101 24.52 -2.00 2.07
N ASP A 102 23.27 -1.64 2.37
CA ASP A 102 22.88 -0.24 2.63
C ASP A 102 23.14 0.17 4.09
N THR A 103 24.44 0.36 4.40
CA THR A 103 24.86 0.81 5.73
C THR A 103 24.50 2.27 5.99
N GLU A 104 24.46 3.10 4.94
CA GLU A 104 24.14 4.53 5.04
C GLU A 104 22.71 4.73 5.58
N SER A 105 21.71 4.06 5.01
CA SER A 105 20.33 4.16 5.50
C SER A 105 20.19 3.65 6.94
N ALA A 106 20.89 2.56 7.29
CA ALA A 106 20.86 2.04 8.67
C ALA A 106 21.44 3.04 9.69
N GLU A 107 22.55 3.70 9.36
CA GLU A 107 23.18 4.71 10.21
C GLU A 107 22.32 5.97 10.36
N ILE A 108 21.69 6.43 9.27
CA ILE A 108 20.73 7.56 9.31
C ILE A 108 19.57 7.23 10.24
N TRP A 109 18.93 6.07 10.08
CA TRP A 109 17.85 5.62 10.97
C TRP A 109 18.27 5.54 12.43
N GLN A 110 19.46 4.98 12.70
CA GLN A 110 19.99 4.92 14.06
C GLN A 110 20.15 6.31 14.69
N GLY A 111 20.63 7.28 13.90
CA GLY A 111 20.72 8.68 14.32
C GLY A 111 19.34 9.32 14.58
N LEU A 112 18.35 9.04 13.72
CA LEU A 112 16.98 9.59 13.87
C LEU A 112 16.29 9.07 15.12
N PHE A 113 16.33 7.76 15.38
CA PHE A 113 15.85 7.17 16.62
C PHE A 113 16.59 7.70 17.84
N GLY A 114 17.91 7.93 17.73
CA GLY A 114 18.73 8.53 18.77
C GLY A 114 18.28 9.95 19.15
N LYS A 115 17.85 10.77 18.18
CA LYS A 115 17.27 12.11 18.43
C LYS A 115 16.00 12.04 19.31
N LYS A 116 15.29 10.93 19.29
CA LYS A 116 14.10 10.65 20.13
C LYS A 116 14.43 9.87 21.41
N ASN A 117 15.72 9.71 21.76
CA ASN A 117 16.21 8.93 22.90
C ASN A 117 15.85 7.43 22.81
N ILE A 118 15.68 6.91 21.62
CA ILE A 118 15.41 5.49 21.37
C ILE A 118 16.72 4.80 20.98
N LYS A 119 17.11 3.79 21.75
CA LYS A 119 18.21 2.91 21.36
C LYS A 119 17.75 2.01 20.21
N ALA A 120 18.34 2.19 19.03
CA ALA A 120 18.02 1.43 17.84
C ALA A 120 19.16 0.45 17.52
N GLU A 121 18.99 -0.80 17.95
CA GLU A 121 19.91 -1.88 17.60
C GLU A 121 19.69 -2.31 16.16
N ILE A 122 20.79 -2.53 15.43
CA ILE A 122 20.80 -3.02 14.05
C ILE A 122 20.95 -4.54 14.09
N VAL A 123 20.05 -5.26 13.42
CA VAL A 123 20.02 -6.73 13.38
C VAL A 123 20.04 -7.22 11.94
N ASP A 124 20.91 -8.17 11.65
CA ASP A 124 20.90 -8.90 10.38
C ASP A 124 19.92 -10.08 10.48
N VAL A 125 18.84 -10.01 9.71
CA VAL A 125 17.82 -11.06 9.64
C VAL A 125 18.02 -11.92 8.40
N GLY A 126 18.23 -11.30 7.26
CA GLY A 126 18.46 -11.98 5.98
C GLY A 126 17.16 -12.25 5.22
N SER A 127 16.38 -13.24 5.61
CA SER A 127 15.13 -13.62 4.94
C SER A 127 13.92 -13.58 5.89
N GLU A 128 12.71 -13.72 5.34
CA GLU A 128 11.49 -13.89 6.15
C GLU A 128 11.52 -15.16 6.97
N GLU A 129 12.00 -16.25 6.37
CA GLU A 129 12.15 -17.54 7.03
C GLU A 129 13.15 -17.47 8.20
N ASP A 130 14.23 -16.73 8.03
CA ASP A 130 15.16 -16.45 9.12
C ASP A 130 14.55 -15.56 10.20
N GLY A 131 13.76 -14.56 9.79
CA GLY A 131 12.98 -13.72 10.71
C GLY A 131 12.01 -14.53 11.56
N ALA A 132 11.26 -15.43 10.95
CA ALA A 132 10.33 -16.33 11.63
C ALA A 132 11.05 -17.27 12.61
N ARG A 133 12.28 -17.68 12.32
CA ARG A 133 13.11 -18.56 13.17
C ARG A 133 13.84 -17.79 14.27
N LEU A 134 14.41 -16.61 13.95
CA LEU A 134 15.32 -15.87 14.85
C LEU A 134 14.64 -14.77 15.65
N GLY A 135 13.51 -14.26 15.15
CA GLY A 135 12.82 -13.11 15.71
C GLY A 135 13.61 -11.80 15.62
N MET A 136 13.16 -10.82 16.34
CA MET A 136 13.69 -9.45 16.31
C MET A 136 15.00 -9.29 17.08
N ARG A 137 15.34 -10.16 18.01
CA ARG A 137 16.57 -10.13 18.83
C ARG A 137 16.84 -8.76 19.48
N GLY A 138 15.79 -8.03 19.83
CA GLY A 138 15.88 -6.68 20.41
C GLY A 138 16.20 -5.57 19.39
N GLY A 139 16.22 -5.88 18.12
CA GLY A 139 16.47 -4.93 17.03
C GLY A 139 15.34 -3.95 16.79
N ARG A 140 15.67 -2.87 16.09
CA ARG A 140 14.74 -1.86 15.59
C ARG A 140 14.99 -1.55 14.12
N ILE A 141 16.20 -1.77 13.66
CA ILE A 141 16.64 -1.63 12.27
C ILE A 141 17.08 -3.01 11.80
N PHE A 142 16.51 -3.49 10.70
CA PHE A 142 16.69 -4.87 10.26
C PHE A 142 17.20 -4.94 8.83
N TYR A 143 18.27 -5.68 8.61
CA TYR A 143 18.73 -6.01 7.26
C TYR A 143 17.97 -7.22 6.72
N TYR A 144 17.29 -7.01 5.57
CA TYR A 144 16.69 -8.09 4.80
C TYR A 144 17.30 -8.17 3.38
N ASN A 145 17.16 -9.32 2.77
CA ASN A 145 17.66 -9.57 1.42
C ASN A 145 16.84 -8.86 0.33
N ALA A 146 17.21 -9.02 -0.92
CA ALA A 146 16.59 -8.37 -2.06
C ALA A 146 15.09 -8.74 -2.29
N ARG A 147 14.56 -9.77 -1.65
CA ARG A 147 13.12 -10.06 -1.74
C ARG A 147 12.29 -9.03 -0.99
N LYS A 148 12.88 -8.36 0.02
CA LYS A 148 12.20 -7.40 0.89
C LYS A 148 12.70 -5.98 0.73
N ASN A 149 13.99 -5.78 0.56
CA ASN A 149 14.55 -4.43 0.53
C ASN A 149 15.28 -4.11 -0.78
N TRP A 150 14.72 -4.56 -1.89
CA TRP A 150 15.10 -4.15 -3.23
C TRP A 150 13.87 -3.90 -4.07
N TRP A 151 13.85 -2.80 -4.79
CA TRP A 151 12.77 -2.50 -5.70
C TRP A 151 13.23 -2.42 -7.16
N SER A 152 12.50 -3.08 -8.03
CA SER A 152 12.44 -2.89 -9.47
C SER A 152 11.07 -3.36 -9.97
N ARG A 153 10.66 -2.95 -11.18
CA ARG A 153 9.40 -3.45 -11.79
C ARG A 153 9.41 -4.97 -12.05
N ALA A 154 10.60 -5.55 -12.10
CA ALA A 154 10.79 -6.99 -12.33
C ALA A 154 11.04 -7.78 -11.02
N GLY A 155 10.98 -7.13 -9.86
CA GLY A 155 11.27 -7.72 -8.56
C GLY A 155 12.76 -7.76 -8.24
N THR A 156 13.27 -8.92 -7.84
CA THR A 156 14.66 -9.05 -7.39
C THR A 156 15.71 -8.79 -8.48
N PRO A 157 16.97 -8.45 -8.12
CA PRO A 157 18.05 -8.17 -9.08
C PRO A 157 18.24 -9.25 -10.15
N GLU A 158 18.03 -10.50 -9.78
CA GLU A 158 18.16 -11.64 -10.70
C GLU A 158 17.18 -11.57 -11.87
N ASN A 159 15.95 -11.12 -11.60
CA ASN A 159 14.85 -11.07 -12.57
C ASN A 159 14.85 -9.80 -13.42
N MET A 160 15.68 -8.82 -13.11
CA MET A 160 15.68 -7.54 -13.82
C MET A 160 16.17 -7.73 -15.26
N PRO A 161 15.43 -7.24 -16.27
CA PRO A 161 15.89 -7.22 -17.66
C PRO A 161 16.95 -6.13 -17.87
N GLU A 162 17.62 -6.19 -19.02
CA GLU A 162 18.56 -5.16 -19.48
C GLU A 162 17.86 -3.79 -19.58
N GLY A 163 18.51 -2.74 -19.07
CA GLY A 163 18.01 -1.37 -19.06
C GLY A 163 17.00 -1.06 -17.97
N GLU A 164 16.63 -2.03 -17.12
CA GLU A 164 15.72 -1.81 -16.00
C GLU A 164 16.44 -1.09 -14.86
N PRO A 165 15.90 0.04 -14.35
CA PRO A 165 16.38 0.69 -13.16
C PRO A 165 15.90 -0.01 -11.91
N GLY A 166 16.68 0.07 -10.84
CA GLY A 166 16.32 -0.46 -9.53
C GLY A 166 17.24 0.07 -8.44
N GLY A 167 16.95 -0.30 -7.22
CA GLY A 167 17.77 0.07 -6.09
C GLY A 167 17.30 -0.52 -4.77
N PRO A 168 18.13 -0.40 -3.73
CA PRO A 168 17.74 -0.75 -2.38
C PRO A 168 16.58 0.13 -1.91
N ASP A 169 15.81 -0.38 -0.99
CA ASP A 169 14.77 0.38 -0.32
C ASP A 169 14.86 0.26 1.20
N SER A 170 14.11 1.14 1.85
CA SER A 170 13.94 1.15 3.30
C SER A 170 12.47 1.31 3.62
N GLU A 171 11.91 0.26 4.20
CA GLU A 171 10.52 0.22 4.62
C GLU A 171 10.37 0.65 6.08
N ILE A 172 9.23 1.28 6.38
CA ILE A 172 8.84 1.71 7.71
C ILE A 172 7.64 0.91 8.15
N PHE A 173 7.78 0.23 9.27
CA PHE A 173 6.74 -0.58 9.90
C PHE A 173 6.25 0.06 11.19
N TYR A 174 4.94 -0.04 11.44
CA TYR A 174 4.32 0.35 12.69
C TYR A 174 3.86 -0.89 13.47
N ASP A 175 4.24 -1.00 14.75
CA ASP A 175 3.86 -2.10 15.64
C ASP A 175 2.53 -1.79 16.31
N PHE A 176 1.47 -2.51 15.94
CA PHE A 176 0.16 -2.39 16.56
C PHE A 176 0.07 -3.11 17.92
N GLY A 177 1.10 -3.87 18.29
CA GLY A 177 1.15 -4.60 19.57
C GLY A 177 0.19 -5.79 19.64
N THR A 178 -0.39 -6.21 18.53
CA THR A 178 -1.24 -7.39 18.47
C THR A 178 -0.43 -8.66 18.76
N PRO A 179 -1.02 -9.70 19.38
CA PRO A 179 -0.35 -10.96 19.59
C PRO A 179 0.14 -11.58 18.28
N HIS A 180 1.34 -12.16 18.31
CA HIS A 180 1.83 -12.92 17.18
C HIS A 180 1.00 -14.20 16.96
N ASP A 181 0.66 -14.48 15.71
CA ASP A 181 0.00 -15.73 15.30
C ASP A 181 1.06 -16.75 14.87
N ALA A 182 1.23 -17.79 15.66
CA ALA A 182 2.24 -18.83 15.46
C ALA A 182 2.12 -19.61 14.14
N LYS A 183 1.00 -19.47 13.39
CA LYS A 183 0.89 -20.05 12.04
C LYS A 183 1.86 -19.43 11.04
N PHE A 184 2.36 -18.21 11.33
CA PHE A 184 3.31 -17.49 10.49
C PHE A 184 4.78 -17.69 10.91
N GLY A 185 5.06 -18.56 11.87
CA GLY A 185 6.40 -18.89 12.32
C GLY A 185 6.52 -18.91 13.84
N GLU A 186 7.70 -19.27 14.34
CA GLU A 186 7.98 -19.37 15.77
C GLU A 186 8.08 -17.97 16.43
N ASN A 187 8.65 -17.00 15.69
CA ASN A 187 8.89 -15.66 16.20
C ASN A 187 8.33 -14.59 15.26
N CYS A 188 7.93 -13.46 15.85
CA CYS A 188 7.49 -12.28 15.10
C CYS A 188 8.67 -11.41 14.64
N HIS A 189 8.51 -10.76 13.48
CA HIS A 189 9.47 -9.81 12.91
C HIS A 189 8.74 -8.81 11.98
N PRO A 190 9.36 -7.69 11.53
CA PRO A 190 8.64 -6.67 10.74
C PRO A 190 7.94 -7.22 9.49
N ASN A 191 8.57 -8.11 8.76
CA ASN A 191 8.00 -8.75 7.57
C ASN A 191 7.17 -10.03 7.88
N CYS A 192 6.62 -10.14 9.08
CA CYS A 192 5.76 -11.25 9.46
C CYS A 192 4.30 -10.97 9.10
N ASP A 193 3.66 -11.87 8.38
CA ASP A 193 2.25 -11.72 7.95
C ASP A 193 1.20 -11.89 9.05
N CYS A 194 1.61 -11.93 10.34
CA CYS A 194 0.67 -12.06 11.45
C CYS A 194 -0.19 -10.80 11.72
N GLY A 195 0.11 -9.67 11.06
CA GLY A 195 -0.63 -8.42 11.21
C GLY A 195 -0.23 -7.57 12.43
N ARG A 196 0.82 -7.93 13.16
CA ARG A 196 1.36 -7.11 14.24
C ARG A 196 2.08 -5.88 13.72
N PHE A 197 2.95 -6.08 12.74
CA PHE A 197 3.66 -5.02 12.05
C PHE A 197 2.99 -4.75 10.70
N LEU A 198 2.80 -3.48 10.38
CA LEU A 198 2.30 -3.07 9.08
C LEU A 198 3.26 -2.06 8.46
N GLU A 199 3.68 -2.31 7.24
CA GLU A 199 4.40 -1.34 6.42
C GLU A 199 3.49 -0.13 6.16
N ILE A 200 3.94 1.06 6.55
CA ILE A 200 3.24 2.33 6.36
C ILE A 200 3.90 3.23 5.33
N GLY A 201 5.11 2.92 4.92
CA GLY A 201 5.84 3.66 3.89
C GLY A 201 7.11 2.97 3.48
N ASN A 202 7.52 3.21 2.24
CA ASN A 202 8.74 2.68 1.65
C ASN A 202 9.49 3.77 0.88
N SER A 203 10.78 3.93 1.14
CA SER A 203 11.69 4.81 0.41
C SER A 203 12.60 3.99 -0.48
N VAL A 204 12.38 4.08 -1.79
CA VAL A 204 13.22 3.41 -2.80
C VAL A 204 14.32 4.35 -3.26
N PHE A 205 15.56 3.87 -3.20
CA PHE A 205 16.77 4.59 -3.63
C PHE A 205 17.19 4.08 -4.98
N MET A 206 16.60 4.63 -6.04
CA MET A 206 16.88 4.30 -7.43
C MET A 206 18.27 4.77 -7.82
N GLN A 207 19.25 3.87 -7.79
CA GLN A 207 20.63 4.22 -8.04
C GLN A 207 21.37 3.29 -9.02
N TYR A 208 20.71 2.22 -9.48
CA TYR A 208 21.33 1.25 -10.39
C TYR A 208 20.50 1.02 -11.65
N VAL A 209 21.18 0.60 -12.71
CA VAL A 209 20.58 0.07 -13.94
C VAL A 209 21.31 -1.19 -14.35
N LYS A 210 20.60 -2.22 -14.79
CA LYS A 210 21.22 -3.47 -15.28
C LYS A 210 21.70 -3.30 -16.72
N ARG A 211 22.99 -3.51 -16.97
CA ARG A 211 23.61 -3.46 -18.30
C ARG A 211 24.67 -4.55 -18.45
N GLY A 212 24.62 -5.32 -19.54
CA GLY A 212 25.55 -6.43 -19.77
C GLY A 212 25.55 -7.47 -18.66
N GLY A 213 24.41 -7.66 -17.96
CA GLY A 213 24.29 -8.57 -16.85
C GLY A 213 24.86 -8.07 -15.51
N ILE A 214 25.39 -6.84 -15.45
CA ILE A 214 25.92 -6.21 -14.23
C ILE A 214 25.08 -4.98 -13.84
N PHE A 215 25.21 -4.54 -12.59
CA PHE A 215 24.56 -3.34 -12.09
C PHE A 215 25.52 -2.16 -12.14
N GLU A 216 25.19 -1.17 -12.97
CA GLU A 216 25.92 0.08 -13.09
C GLU A 216 25.18 1.18 -12.34
N PRO A 217 25.89 2.14 -11.71
CA PRO A 217 25.25 3.32 -11.14
C PRO A 217 24.47 4.12 -12.20
N LEU A 218 23.27 4.59 -11.85
CA LEU A 218 22.54 5.57 -12.66
C LEU A 218 23.33 6.90 -12.71
N PRO A 219 23.17 7.69 -13.79
CA PRO A 219 23.80 9.02 -13.89
C PRO A 219 23.38 9.97 -12.76
N LYS A 220 22.19 9.77 -12.22
CA LYS A 220 21.64 10.48 -11.06
C LYS A 220 21.06 9.48 -10.09
N GLN A 221 21.21 9.74 -8.82
CA GLN A 221 20.53 9.01 -7.75
C GLN A 221 19.16 9.63 -7.56
N ASN A 222 18.12 8.80 -7.57
CA ASN A 222 16.75 9.24 -7.46
C ASN A 222 16.10 8.64 -6.21
N VAL A 223 15.06 9.30 -5.73
CA VAL A 223 14.21 8.80 -4.65
C VAL A 223 12.80 8.60 -5.18
N ASP A 224 12.20 7.49 -4.79
CA ASP A 224 10.79 7.22 -4.91
C ASP A 224 10.27 6.81 -3.53
N PHE A 225 9.41 7.64 -2.93
CA PHE A 225 8.75 7.31 -1.68
C PHE A 225 7.27 7.06 -1.94
N GLY A 226 6.76 5.98 -1.35
CA GLY A 226 5.34 5.67 -1.30
C GLY A 226 4.89 5.37 0.13
N GLY A 227 3.88 6.10 0.61
CA GLY A 227 3.21 5.85 1.89
C GLY A 227 1.71 5.65 1.68
N GLY A 228 1.16 4.53 2.16
CA GLY A 228 -0.28 4.27 2.07
C GLY A 228 -1.05 5.18 3.02
N LEU A 229 -1.88 6.09 2.48
CA LEU A 229 -2.64 7.05 3.29
C LEU A 229 -3.54 6.33 4.31
N GLU A 230 -4.24 5.28 3.89
CA GLU A 230 -5.10 4.48 4.75
C GLU A 230 -4.31 3.76 5.86
N ARG A 231 -3.11 3.26 5.54
CA ARG A 231 -2.23 2.61 6.53
C ARG A 231 -1.67 3.61 7.54
N ILE A 232 -1.34 4.82 7.10
CA ILE A 232 -0.93 5.91 8.00
C ILE A 232 -2.09 6.32 8.89
N ALA A 233 -3.31 6.48 8.36
CA ALA A 233 -4.51 6.78 9.15
C ALA A 233 -4.81 5.68 10.18
N MET A 234 -4.66 4.42 9.80
CA MET A 234 -4.78 3.26 10.69
C MET A 234 -3.74 3.35 11.84
N ALA A 235 -2.49 3.70 11.54
CA ALA A 235 -1.44 3.87 12.55
C ALA A 235 -1.74 5.04 13.50
N VAL A 236 -2.25 6.17 12.98
CA VAL A 236 -2.69 7.33 13.79
C VAL A 236 -3.80 6.93 14.76
N ASN A 237 -4.78 6.16 14.30
CA ASN A 237 -5.87 5.68 15.14
C ASN A 237 -5.39 4.62 16.16
N GLY A 238 -4.22 4.02 15.96
CA GLY A 238 -3.71 2.92 16.78
C GLY A 238 -4.56 1.65 16.70
N ASP A 239 -5.39 1.52 15.67
CA ASP A 239 -6.28 0.39 15.45
C ASP A 239 -5.69 -0.53 14.38
N PRO A 240 -5.53 -1.84 14.63
CA PRO A 240 -4.95 -2.79 13.68
C PRO A 240 -5.90 -3.20 12.55
N ASP A 241 -7.07 -2.59 12.43
CA ASP A 241 -8.06 -2.86 11.39
C ASP A 241 -8.29 -1.65 10.49
N ILE A 242 -7.82 -1.74 9.24
CA ILE A 242 -7.94 -0.66 8.24
C ILE A 242 -9.41 -0.30 7.95
N PHE A 243 -10.34 -1.22 8.13
CA PHE A 243 -11.76 -0.99 7.88
C PHE A 243 -12.46 -0.16 8.96
N ASN A 244 -11.74 0.17 10.06
CA ASN A 244 -12.22 1.10 11.10
C ASN A 244 -11.83 2.56 10.84
N ILE A 245 -11.04 2.85 9.78
CA ILE A 245 -10.76 4.24 9.41
C ILE A 245 -12.00 4.89 8.78
N ASP A 246 -12.01 6.21 8.76
CA ASP A 246 -13.17 7.03 8.38
C ASP A 246 -13.70 6.80 6.96
N VAL A 247 -12.83 6.40 6.02
CA VAL A 247 -13.24 6.10 4.62
C VAL A 247 -14.04 4.81 4.49
N PHE A 248 -13.98 3.91 5.48
CA PHE A 248 -14.72 2.66 5.50
C PHE A 248 -15.85 2.64 6.54
N ALA A 249 -15.73 3.42 7.61
CA ALA A 249 -16.64 3.36 8.77
C ALA A 249 -18.12 3.51 8.38
N GLN A 250 -18.46 4.43 7.47
CA GLN A 250 -19.83 4.61 7.01
C GLN A 250 -20.32 3.43 6.16
N LEU A 251 -19.46 2.83 5.35
CA LEU A 251 -19.79 1.62 4.58
C LEU A 251 -20.08 0.45 5.49
N ILE A 252 -19.24 0.24 6.51
CA ILE A 252 -19.43 -0.82 7.50
C ILE A 252 -20.78 -0.59 8.23
N SER A 253 -21.06 0.63 8.70
CA SER A 253 -22.32 0.96 9.38
C SER A 253 -23.54 0.71 8.50
N LEU A 254 -23.50 1.08 7.22
CA LEU A 254 -24.57 0.79 6.27
C LEU A 254 -24.79 -0.72 6.10
N LEU A 255 -23.71 -1.47 5.96
CA LEU A 255 -23.79 -2.92 5.82
C LEU A 255 -24.35 -3.60 7.08
N GLU A 256 -24.01 -3.11 8.29
CA GLU A 256 -24.60 -3.58 9.55
C GLU A 256 -26.10 -3.30 9.62
N GLU A 257 -26.52 -2.08 9.25
CA GLU A 257 -27.93 -1.69 9.22
C GLU A 257 -28.76 -2.60 8.31
N PHE A 258 -28.30 -2.79 7.08
CA PHE A 258 -29.04 -3.58 6.08
C PHE A 258 -29.02 -5.08 6.32
N SER A 259 -27.91 -5.63 6.84
CA SER A 259 -27.80 -7.06 7.10
C SER A 259 -28.34 -7.49 8.47
N GLY A 260 -28.46 -6.55 9.41
CA GLY A 260 -28.72 -6.86 10.83
C GLY A 260 -27.59 -7.67 11.49
N LYS A 261 -26.41 -7.79 10.83
CA LYS A 261 -25.23 -8.47 11.34
C LYS A 261 -24.27 -7.45 11.92
N GLN A 262 -23.36 -7.89 12.78
CA GLN A 262 -22.34 -7.02 13.36
C GLN A 262 -20.99 -7.29 12.69
N TYR A 263 -20.25 -6.24 12.40
CA TYR A 263 -18.90 -6.32 11.83
C TYR A 263 -17.94 -7.11 12.71
N THR A 264 -18.11 -7.02 14.02
CA THR A 264 -17.31 -7.74 15.03
C THR A 264 -17.58 -9.24 15.09
N ASP A 265 -18.63 -9.75 14.44
CA ASP A 265 -18.92 -11.17 14.35
C ASP A 265 -18.01 -11.81 13.29
N SER A 266 -17.05 -12.62 13.74
CA SER A 266 -16.02 -13.25 12.89
C SER A 266 -16.58 -14.08 11.72
N ARG A 267 -17.84 -14.51 11.79
CA ARG A 267 -18.53 -15.23 10.70
C ARG A 267 -18.77 -14.34 9.49
N TYR A 268 -18.91 -13.03 9.71
CA TYR A 268 -19.32 -12.05 8.70
C TYR A 268 -18.24 -11.02 8.38
N THR A 269 -17.28 -10.75 9.30
CA THR A 269 -16.21 -9.74 9.16
C THR A 269 -15.57 -9.75 7.77
N ARG A 270 -15.21 -10.95 7.25
CA ARG A 270 -14.61 -11.08 5.91
C ARG A 270 -15.54 -10.54 4.80
N SER A 271 -16.84 -10.78 4.91
CA SER A 271 -17.80 -10.33 3.89
C SER A 271 -17.99 -8.83 3.94
N PHE A 272 -18.05 -8.24 5.12
CA PHE A 272 -18.08 -6.78 5.29
C PHE A 272 -16.88 -6.09 4.60
N ARG A 273 -15.68 -6.58 4.86
CA ARG A 273 -14.43 -6.05 4.29
C ARG A 273 -14.39 -6.13 2.78
N ILE A 274 -14.80 -7.27 2.22
CA ILE A 274 -14.83 -7.48 0.76
C ILE A 274 -15.83 -6.54 0.11
N VAL A 275 -17.04 -6.39 0.64
CA VAL A 275 -18.04 -5.48 0.07
C VAL A 275 -17.54 -4.04 0.12
N ALA A 276 -17.06 -3.59 1.28
CA ALA A 276 -16.58 -2.22 1.47
C ALA A 276 -15.41 -1.86 0.54
N ASP A 277 -14.38 -2.72 0.48
CA ASP A 277 -13.22 -2.52 -0.41
C ASP A 277 -13.63 -2.52 -1.89
N HIS A 278 -14.33 -3.56 -2.30
CA HIS A 278 -14.60 -3.78 -3.72
C HIS A 278 -15.56 -2.74 -4.29
N VAL A 279 -16.55 -2.26 -3.52
CA VAL A 279 -17.42 -1.17 -3.98
C VAL A 279 -16.65 0.14 -4.05
N ARG A 280 -15.79 0.44 -3.06
CA ARG A 280 -14.91 1.61 -3.11
C ARG A 280 -14.03 1.58 -4.36
N ALA A 281 -13.35 0.48 -4.63
CA ALA A 281 -12.52 0.29 -5.80
C ALA A 281 -13.31 0.41 -7.12
N ALA A 282 -14.46 -0.25 -7.21
CA ALA A 282 -15.31 -0.20 -8.40
C ALA A 282 -15.81 1.22 -8.70
N THR A 283 -16.19 1.98 -7.67
CA THR A 283 -16.61 3.38 -7.81
C THR A 283 -15.53 4.23 -8.48
N PHE A 284 -14.27 4.15 -8.01
CA PHE A 284 -13.17 4.90 -8.62
C PHE A 284 -12.80 4.42 -10.02
N ILE A 285 -12.79 3.10 -10.26
CA ILE A 285 -12.52 2.56 -11.60
C ILE A 285 -13.60 2.98 -12.61
N LEU A 286 -14.88 3.02 -12.21
CA LEU A 286 -15.99 3.53 -13.01
C LEU A 286 -15.86 5.03 -13.27
N ALA A 287 -15.49 5.81 -12.25
CA ALA A 287 -15.24 7.25 -12.37
C ALA A 287 -14.12 7.57 -13.36
N ASP A 288 -13.08 6.75 -13.41
CA ASP A 288 -11.99 6.85 -14.40
C ASP A 288 -12.40 6.37 -15.82
N GLY A 289 -13.69 6.09 -16.04
CA GLY A 289 -14.27 5.79 -17.36
C GLY A 289 -14.19 4.34 -17.81
N VAL A 290 -13.70 3.42 -16.97
CA VAL A 290 -13.72 1.98 -17.28
C VAL A 290 -15.15 1.46 -17.19
N ARG A 291 -15.51 0.53 -18.07
CA ARG A 291 -16.82 -0.16 -18.04
C ARG A 291 -16.62 -1.65 -17.91
N PRO A 292 -17.53 -2.37 -17.21
CA PRO A 292 -17.46 -3.82 -17.07
C PRO A 292 -17.40 -4.50 -18.44
N SER A 293 -16.48 -5.45 -18.60
CA SER A 293 -16.32 -6.22 -19.84
C SER A 293 -15.73 -7.60 -19.57
N ASN A 294 -15.49 -8.39 -20.62
CA ASN A 294 -14.91 -9.73 -20.51
C ASN A 294 -13.38 -9.74 -20.58
N THR A 295 -12.74 -8.59 -20.80
CA THR A 295 -11.29 -8.48 -20.98
C THR A 295 -10.71 -7.29 -20.23
N ASP A 296 -9.41 -7.34 -19.99
CA ASP A 296 -8.58 -6.22 -19.49
C ASP A 296 -9.14 -5.58 -18.20
N ARG A 297 -9.10 -4.26 -18.11
CA ARG A 297 -9.57 -3.48 -16.96
C ARG A 297 -11.05 -3.72 -16.64
N GLY A 298 -11.87 -3.87 -17.69
CA GLY A 298 -13.30 -4.12 -17.53
C GLY A 298 -13.60 -5.50 -16.91
N TYR A 299 -12.78 -6.51 -17.17
CA TYR A 299 -12.90 -7.81 -16.52
C TYR A 299 -12.60 -7.72 -15.02
N VAL A 300 -11.56 -6.99 -14.64
CA VAL A 300 -11.21 -6.76 -13.22
C VAL A 300 -12.35 -6.05 -12.51
N LEU A 301 -12.87 -4.97 -13.10
CA LEU A 301 -14.02 -4.23 -12.56
C LEU A 301 -15.24 -5.14 -12.37
N ARG A 302 -15.60 -5.92 -13.39
CA ARG A 302 -16.68 -6.90 -13.31
C ARG A 302 -16.49 -7.90 -12.17
N ARG A 303 -15.27 -8.41 -12.00
CA ARG A 303 -14.92 -9.33 -10.92
C ARG A 303 -15.12 -8.68 -9.53
N LEU A 304 -14.73 -7.42 -9.36
CA LEU A 304 -14.94 -6.69 -8.10
C LEU A 304 -16.43 -6.58 -7.76
N ILE A 305 -17.25 -6.08 -8.71
CA ILE A 305 -18.68 -5.89 -8.48
C ILE A 305 -19.37 -7.23 -8.15
N ARG A 306 -19.13 -8.27 -8.94
CA ARG A 306 -19.73 -9.58 -8.71
C ARG A 306 -19.28 -10.24 -7.41
N ARG A 307 -18.01 -10.04 -7.01
CA ARG A 307 -17.51 -10.54 -5.74
C ARG A 307 -18.12 -9.77 -4.56
N ALA A 308 -18.30 -8.47 -4.68
CA ALA A 308 -19.03 -7.67 -3.70
C ALA A 308 -20.49 -8.14 -3.56
N ALA A 309 -21.21 -8.33 -4.68
CA ALA A 309 -22.59 -8.85 -4.69
C ALA A 309 -22.69 -10.24 -4.02
N GLN A 310 -21.77 -11.15 -4.34
CA GLN A 310 -21.73 -12.48 -3.71
C GLN A 310 -21.53 -12.39 -2.18
N HIS A 311 -20.72 -11.46 -1.70
CA HIS A 311 -20.48 -11.29 -0.28
C HIS A 311 -21.61 -10.51 0.42
N ALA A 312 -22.32 -9.62 -0.28
CA ALA A 312 -23.55 -9.02 0.21
C ALA A 312 -24.64 -10.09 0.44
N GLN A 313 -24.77 -11.06 -0.48
CA GLN A 313 -25.67 -12.21 -0.29
C GLN A 313 -25.28 -13.06 0.94
N LYS A 314 -24.00 -13.24 1.23
CA LYS A 314 -23.53 -13.94 2.45
C LYS A 314 -23.85 -13.18 3.74
N LEU A 315 -24.02 -11.87 3.67
CA LEU A 315 -24.53 -11.07 4.77
C LEU A 315 -26.05 -11.18 4.93
N GLU A 316 -26.70 -12.02 4.10
CA GLU A 316 -28.16 -12.21 4.10
C GLU A 316 -28.94 -10.92 3.82
N VAL A 317 -28.33 -9.98 3.11
CA VAL A 317 -29.03 -8.80 2.64
C VAL A 317 -29.91 -9.26 1.47
N GLU A 318 -31.22 -9.21 1.68
CA GLU A 318 -32.18 -9.45 0.62
C GLU A 318 -32.01 -8.37 -0.45
N HIS A 319 -32.03 -8.77 -1.72
CA HIS A 319 -32.13 -7.80 -2.81
C HIS A 319 -33.36 -6.94 -2.57
N ASP A 320 -33.14 -5.68 -2.23
CA ASP A 320 -34.23 -4.75 -1.98
C ASP A 320 -35.11 -4.73 -3.22
N GLN A 321 -36.43 -4.87 -3.01
CA GLN A 321 -37.42 -4.84 -4.09
C GLN A 321 -37.67 -3.41 -4.64
N GLY A 322 -36.78 -2.47 -4.28
CA GLY A 322 -36.76 -1.08 -4.72
C GLY A 322 -35.80 -0.81 -5.87
N ASP A 323 -35.83 0.42 -6.38
CA ASP A 323 -34.99 0.88 -7.50
C ASP A 323 -33.50 1.06 -7.13
N GLU A 324 -33.08 0.77 -5.90
CA GLU A 324 -31.74 1.06 -5.41
C GLU A 324 -31.14 -0.13 -4.64
N SER A 325 -30.07 -0.72 -5.21
CA SER A 325 -29.36 -1.86 -4.59
C SER A 325 -28.46 -1.41 -3.42
N LEU A 326 -28.13 -2.35 -2.53
CA LEU A 326 -27.16 -2.11 -1.46
C LEU A 326 -25.80 -1.63 -1.99
N LEU A 327 -25.29 -2.24 -3.08
CA LEU A 327 -24.02 -1.83 -3.66
C LEU A 327 -24.07 -0.42 -4.22
N ASN A 328 -25.22 0.00 -4.80
CA ASN A 328 -25.44 1.38 -5.24
C ASN A 328 -25.40 2.36 -4.06
N ARG A 329 -26.05 2.04 -2.96
CA ARG A 329 -26.00 2.87 -1.73
C ARG A 329 -24.57 2.98 -1.18
N CYS A 330 -23.83 1.87 -1.17
CA CYS A 330 -22.41 1.89 -0.82
C CYS A 330 -21.60 2.81 -1.76
N ALA A 331 -21.85 2.74 -3.08
CA ALA A 331 -21.16 3.61 -4.04
C ALA A 331 -21.48 5.09 -3.83
N VAL A 332 -22.71 5.42 -3.50
CA VAL A 332 -23.13 6.81 -3.15
C VAL A 332 -22.35 7.31 -1.93
N ILE A 333 -22.25 6.52 -0.86
CA ILE A 333 -21.44 6.88 0.32
C ILE A 333 -19.99 7.13 -0.07
N VAL A 334 -19.41 6.29 -0.92
CA VAL A 334 -18.03 6.51 -1.41
C VAL A 334 -17.94 7.84 -2.15
N MET A 335 -18.84 8.10 -3.10
CA MET A 335 -18.82 9.36 -3.86
C MET A 335 -18.95 10.56 -2.92
N GLU A 336 -19.90 10.57 -1.99
CA GLU A 336 -20.09 11.64 -1.03
C GLU A 336 -18.86 11.88 -0.14
N LYS A 337 -18.23 10.82 0.36
CA LYS A 337 -17.03 10.90 1.20
C LYS A 337 -15.86 11.59 0.48
N TYR A 338 -15.75 11.38 -0.82
CA TYR A 338 -14.62 11.85 -1.60
C TYR A 338 -14.88 13.14 -2.42
N LEU A 339 -16.08 13.71 -2.37
CA LEU A 339 -16.46 14.91 -3.15
C LEU A 339 -15.51 16.09 -2.98
N SER A 340 -15.01 16.32 -1.77
CA SER A 340 -14.11 17.45 -1.49
C SER A 340 -12.71 17.27 -2.08
N PHE A 341 -12.31 16.04 -2.36
CA PHE A 341 -10.99 15.70 -2.89
C PHE A 341 -11.02 15.41 -4.38
N TYR A 342 -12.11 14.82 -4.86
CA TYR A 342 -12.33 14.41 -6.25
C TYR A 342 -13.64 15.01 -6.78
N PRO A 343 -13.63 16.30 -7.19
CA PRO A 343 -14.85 17.00 -7.62
C PRO A 343 -15.56 16.37 -8.82
N GLU A 344 -14.85 15.56 -9.61
CA GLU A 344 -15.44 14.81 -10.73
C GLU A 344 -16.53 13.83 -10.28
N LEU A 345 -16.50 13.37 -9.04
CA LEU A 345 -17.54 12.52 -8.46
C LEU A 345 -18.86 13.25 -8.16
N ALA A 346 -18.88 14.59 -8.21
CA ALA A 346 -20.03 15.40 -7.80
C ALA A 346 -21.14 15.52 -8.87
N THR A 347 -20.91 15.10 -10.12
CA THR A 347 -21.87 15.32 -11.20
C THR A 347 -22.98 14.28 -11.20
N GLU A 348 -24.23 14.71 -11.43
CA GLU A 348 -25.37 13.79 -11.59
C GLU A 348 -25.13 12.73 -12.68
N GLU A 349 -24.45 13.12 -13.75
CA GLU A 349 -24.08 12.19 -14.83
C GLU A 349 -23.14 11.09 -14.31
N MET A 350 -22.12 11.44 -13.52
CA MET A 350 -21.18 10.48 -12.93
C MET A 350 -21.89 9.53 -11.95
N HIS A 351 -22.74 10.09 -11.08
CA HIS A 351 -23.56 9.30 -10.16
C HIS A 351 -24.39 8.25 -10.91
N LYS A 352 -25.13 8.70 -11.95
CA LYS A 352 -25.94 7.81 -12.78
C LYS A 352 -25.11 6.76 -13.46
N GLN A 353 -23.97 7.13 -14.06
CA GLN A 353 -23.08 6.19 -14.76
C GLN A 353 -22.53 5.09 -13.83
N ILE A 354 -22.17 5.44 -12.61
CA ILE A 354 -21.64 4.50 -11.61
C ILE A 354 -22.74 3.57 -11.14
N THR A 355 -23.88 4.10 -10.72
CA THR A 355 -24.98 3.32 -10.18
C THR A 355 -25.63 2.39 -11.23
N ASP A 356 -25.80 2.87 -12.48
CA ASP A 356 -26.31 2.04 -13.58
C ASP A 356 -25.36 0.86 -13.86
N ALA A 357 -24.03 1.12 -13.90
CA ALA A 357 -23.06 0.07 -14.20
C ALA A 357 -22.96 -0.99 -13.08
N ILE A 358 -23.05 -0.59 -11.82
CA ILE A 358 -23.09 -1.52 -10.67
C ILE A 358 -24.37 -2.35 -10.74
N TRP A 359 -25.52 -1.71 -10.95
CA TRP A 359 -26.82 -2.39 -11.03
C TRP A 359 -26.88 -3.43 -12.16
N GLU A 360 -26.31 -3.12 -13.34
CA GLU A 360 -26.28 -4.06 -14.47
C GLU A 360 -25.46 -5.31 -14.18
N GLU A 361 -24.38 -5.21 -13.41
CA GLU A 361 -23.52 -6.35 -13.06
C GLU A 361 -24.00 -7.12 -11.82
N GLU A 362 -24.87 -6.53 -11.00
CA GLU A 362 -25.45 -7.15 -9.81
C GLU A 362 -26.63 -8.08 -10.16
N LYS A 363 -27.35 -7.81 -11.27
CA LYS A 363 -28.43 -8.66 -11.83
C LYS A 363 -27.89 -9.99 -12.37
#